data_e23527b2b3165c4686a667c12862870c
#
_entry.id   e23527b2b3165c4686a667c12862870c
#
_cell.length_a   1.000
_cell.length_b   1.000
_cell.length_c   1.000
_cell.angle_alpha   90.00
_cell.angle_beta   90.00
_cell.angle_gamma   90.00
#
_symmetry.space_group_name_H-M   'P 1'
#
loop_
_entity.id
_entity.type
_entity.pdbx_description
1 polymer ?
#
loop_
_entity_poly.entity_id
_entity_poly.type
_entity_poly.pdbx_seq_one_letter_code
_entity_poly.pdbx_strand_id
1 'polypeptide(L)'
;MSFTAQEALARTIEHREIFHDEMLDLMRQIMGGQMSPVMIAAIIVGLRVKKETIGEITAAAQVMRELATKVAVKDPDNLVDIVGTGGDGAHTFNISTASMFVCAAAGGRVAKHGNRAVSSQSGSADVLEALGANINLKPEQVGRCIDEVGVGFMFAPAHHAAMKHAAPVRRELGVRTIFNILGPLTNPAGAPTQVMGVFHPDLVGIQIRVLQRLGARRAMTVYGLEGLDEISVSGQTMIGELKDGRIHEYLVHPEKFGLPVHDPRALRAATVEESRSVVVAALENKAGPARDIVGLNAGAAIYVAGKAGSFEEGVEKAFEIIKSGAARAKLDQFVKFTQQLARG
;
A
#
# COMPACT_ATOMS: atom_id res chain seq x y z
N MET A 1 -20.97 -8.03 28.93
CA MET A 1 -21.84 -8.48 27.81
C MET A 1 -21.06 -8.31 26.53
N SER A 2 -21.08 -9.28 25.62
CA SER A 2 -20.42 -9.13 24.31
C SER A 2 -21.22 -8.15 23.46
N PHE A 3 -20.54 -7.26 22.75
CA PHE A 3 -21.14 -6.30 21.83
C PHE A 3 -21.79 -7.05 20.65
N THR A 4 -23.06 -6.79 20.39
CA THR A 4 -23.84 -7.53 19.40
C THR A 4 -23.83 -6.86 18.03
N ALA A 5 -24.06 -7.64 16.98
CA ALA A 5 -24.19 -7.12 15.62
C ALA A 5 -25.36 -6.13 15.47
N GLN A 6 -26.45 -6.34 16.21
CA GLN A 6 -27.61 -5.44 16.22
C GLN A 6 -27.28 -4.10 16.88
N GLU A 7 -26.53 -4.10 17.97
CA GLU A 7 -26.05 -2.87 18.62
C GLU A 7 -25.09 -2.11 17.70
N ALA A 8 -24.19 -2.81 17.01
CA ALA A 8 -23.31 -2.22 16.00
C ALA A 8 -24.12 -1.55 14.88
N LEU A 9 -25.10 -2.26 14.32
CA LEU A 9 -25.95 -1.72 13.26
C LEU A 9 -26.74 -0.50 13.75
N ALA A 10 -27.34 -0.55 14.94
CA ALA A 10 -28.08 0.58 15.51
C ALA A 10 -27.19 1.83 15.62
N ARG A 11 -25.94 1.68 16.11
CA ARG A 11 -25.00 2.80 16.19
C ARG A 11 -24.66 3.39 14.82
N THR A 12 -24.46 2.54 13.79
CA THR A 12 -24.19 3.07 12.46
C THR A 12 -25.34 3.86 11.89
N ILE A 13 -26.59 3.40 12.10
CA ILE A 13 -27.82 4.09 11.69
C ILE A 13 -27.99 5.44 12.42
N GLU A 14 -27.64 5.48 13.70
CA GLU A 14 -27.69 6.68 14.53
C GLU A 14 -26.48 7.62 14.34
N HIS A 15 -25.58 7.34 13.41
CA HIS A 15 -24.30 8.06 13.17
C HIS A 15 -23.42 8.15 14.44
N ARG A 16 -23.49 7.16 15.31
CA ARG A 16 -22.70 7.08 16.54
C ARG A 16 -21.44 6.23 16.31
N GLU A 17 -20.37 6.56 17.01
CA GLU A 17 -19.13 5.80 16.98
C GLU A 17 -19.31 4.42 17.65
N ILE A 18 -18.73 3.39 17.03
CA ILE A 18 -18.48 2.11 17.66
C ILE A 18 -17.13 2.25 18.38
N PHE A 19 -17.14 2.11 19.71
CA PHE A 19 -15.92 2.30 20.48
C PHE A 19 -14.85 1.24 20.16
N HIS A 20 -13.60 1.57 20.46
CA HIS A 20 -12.45 0.78 20.06
C HIS A 20 -12.59 -0.73 20.38
N ASP A 21 -12.88 -1.07 21.63
CA ASP A 21 -12.99 -2.47 22.08
C ASP A 21 -14.19 -3.18 21.42
N GLU A 22 -15.30 -2.47 21.25
CA GLU A 22 -16.49 -2.98 20.56
C GLU A 22 -16.20 -3.24 19.08
N MET A 23 -15.41 -2.36 18.44
CA MET A 23 -15.00 -2.53 17.05
C MET A 23 -14.02 -3.68 16.88
N LEU A 24 -13.12 -3.93 17.85
CA LEU A 24 -12.28 -5.13 17.88
C LEU A 24 -13.16 -6.40 17.91
N ASP A 25 -14.14 -6.47 18.80
CA ASP A 25 -15.04 -7.63 18.90
C ASP A 25 -15.88 -7.82 17.63
N LEU A 26 -16.41 -6.74 17.09
CA LEU A 26 -17.18 -6.75 15.85
C LEU A 26 -16.36 -7.30 14.68
N MET A 27 -15.13 -6.81 14.51
CA MET A 27 -14.25 -7.28 13.45
C MET A 27 -13.84 -8.74 13.63
N ARG A 28 -13.61 -9.21 14.87
CA ARG A 28 -13.34 -10.63 15.14
C ARG A 28 -14.55 -11.51 14.77
N GLN A 29 -15.77 -11.07 15.06
CA GLN A 29 -16.99 -11.79 14.66
C GLN A 29 -17.14 -11.86 13.14
N ILE A 30 -16.91 -10.76 12.41
CA ILE A 30 -16.96 -10.72 10.95
C ILE A 30 -15.89 -11.65 10.36
N MET A 31 -14.64 -11.47 10.79
CA MET A 31 -13.49 -12.22 10.24
C MET A 31 -13.48 -13.68 10.69
N GLY A 32 -14.11 -14.01 11.81
CA GLY A 32 -14.30 -15.38 12.31
C GLY A 32 -15.47 -16.12 11.69
N GLY A 33 -16.26 -15.47 10.81
CA GLY A 33 -17.43 -16.09 10.17
C GLY A 33 -18.62 -16.31 11.11
N GLN A 34 -18.69 -15.59 12.21
CA GLN A 34 -19.77 -15.68 13.22
C GLN A 34 -20.98 -14.82 12.86
N MET A 35 -20.91 -14.08 11.76
CA MET A 35 -21.95 -13.13 11.36
C MET A 35 -22.50 -13.49 9.99
N SER A 36 -23.84 -13.34 9.81
CA SER A 36 -24.46 -13.59 8.52
C SER A 36 -24.04 -12.56 7.47
N PRO A 37 -24.00 -12.95 6.17
CA PRO A 37 -23.67 -12.02 5.08
C PRO A 37 -24.53 -10.76 5.05
N VAL A 38 -25.83 -10.88 5.35
CA VAL A 38 -26.76 -9.75 5.43
C VAL A 38 -26.33 -8.75 6.51
N MET A 39 -25.95 -9.23 7.69
CA MET A 39 -25.53 -8.39 8.79
C MET A 39 -24.17 -7.74 8.51
N ILE A 40 -23.24 -8.48 7.91
CA ILE A 40 -21.95 -7.92 7.46
C ILE A 40 -22.20 -6.78 6.46
N ALA A 41 -23.05 -7.01 5.45
CA ALA A 41 -23.39 -5.98 4.46
C ALA A 41 -23.99 -4.73 5.12
N ALA A 42 -24.98 -4.90 5.98
CA ALA A 42 -25.65 -3.79 6.67
C ALA A 42 -24.66 -2.95 7.50
N ILE A 43 -23.77 -3.59 8.25
CA ILE A 43 -22.81 -2.90 9.12
C ILE A 43 -21.75 -2.17 8.29
N ILE A 44 -21.12 -2.81 7.28
CA ILE A 44 -20.06 -2.16 6.51
C ILE A 44 -20.60 -1.03 5.62
N VAL A 45 -21.85 -1.11 5.16
CA VAL A 45 -22.54 -0.01 4.48
C VAL A 45 -22.88 1.09 5.49
N GLY A 46 -23.40 0.75 6.66
CA GLY A 46 -23.69 1.70 7.74
C GLY A 46 -22.43 2.47 8.18
N LEU A 47 -21.30 1.80 8.38
CA LEU A 47 -20.00 2.42 8.65
C LEU A 47 -19.62 3.42 7.55
N ARG A 48 -19.76 3.03 6.29
CA ARG A 48 -19.45 3.88 5.14
C ARG A 48 -20.34 5.12 5.07
N VAL A 49 -21.64 4.98 5.32
CA VAL A 49 -22.63 6.09 5.31
C VAL A 49 -22.35 7.05 6.46
N LYS A 50 -22.08 6.51 7.64
CA LYS A 50 -21.73 7.27 8.84
C LYS A 50 -20.39 8.01 8.69
N LYS A 51 -19.49 7.52 7.86
CA LYS A 51 -18.06 7.79 7.78
C LYS A 51 -17.31 7.19 8.98
N GLU A 52 -16.39 6.32 8.70
CA GLU A 52 -15.57 5.61 9.70
C GLU A 52 -14.67 6.60 10.48
N THR A 53 -14.63 6.46 11.80
CA THR A 53 -13.71 7.24 12.64
C THR A 53 -12.29 6.64 12.62
N ILE A 54 -11.30 7.45 13.00
CA ILE A 54 -9.92 6.99 13.17
C ILE A 54 -9.85 5.82 14.17
N GLY A 55 -10.68 5.85 15.23
CA GLY A 55 -10.78 4.77 16.23
C GLY A 55 -11.27 3.47 15.62
N GLU A 56 -12.36 3.51 14.85
CA GLU A 56 -12.93 2.34 14.17
C GLU A 56 -11.98 1.74 13.15
N ILE A 57 -11.33 2.57 12.32
CA ILE A 57 -10.35 2.10 11.33
C ILE A 57 -9.14 1.46 12.03
N THR A 58 -8.66 2.07 13.12
CA THR A 58 -7.53 1.53 13.89
C THR A 58 -7.85 0.16 14.47
N ALA A 59 -9.00 0.00 15.13
CA ALA A 59 -9.43 -1.27 15.71
C ALA A 59 -9.61 -2.35 14.62
N ALA A 60 -10.24 -2.00 13.49
CA ALA A 60 -10.42 -2.92 12.38
C ALA A 60 -9.06 -3.40 11.81
N ALA A 61 -8.12 -2.48 11.63
CA ALA A 61 -6.76 -2.81 11.16
C ALA A 61 -5.98 -3.69 12.16
N GLN A 62 -6.15 -3.46 13.46
CA GLN A 62 -5.55 -4.29 14.51
C GLN A 62 -5.99 -5.75 14.41
N VAL A 63 -7.30 -6.01 14.28
CA VAL A 63 -7.82 -7.38 14.11
C VAL A 63 -7.31 -8.01 12.81
N MET A 64 -7.28 -7.26 11.72
CA MET A 64 -6.73 -7.74 10.47
C MET A 64 -5.24 -8.11 10.58
N ARG A 65 -4.44 -7.30 11.30
CA ARG A 65 -3.04 -7.60 11.62
C ARG A 65 -2.91 -8.83 12.52
N GLU A 66 -3.77 -8.96 13.53
CA GLU A 66 -3.80 -10.10 14.47
C GLU A 66 -4.01 -11.42 13.73
N LEU A 67 -4.97 -11.45 12.79
CA LEU A 67 -5.37 -12.64 12.04
C LEU A 67 -4.52 -12.92 10.79
N ALA A 68 -3.61 -12.03 10.42
CA ALA A 68 -2.75 -12.21 9.26
C ALA A 68 -1.69 -13.30 9.48
N THR A 69 -1.45 -14.11 8.45
CA THR A 69 -0.28 -15.00 8.42
C THR A 69 0.99 -14.14 8.31
N LYS A 70 1.80 -14.14 9.37
CA LYS A 70 2.97 -13.27 9.51
C LYS A 70 4.13 -13.69 8.63
N VAL A 71 4.93 -12.70 8.24
CA VAL A 71 6.24 -12.89 7.59
C VAL A 71 7.33 -12.48 8.58
N ALA A 72 8.12 -13.44 9.04
CA ALA A 72 9.27 -13.16 9.91
C ALA A 72 10.50 -12.76 9.07
N VAL A 73 11.19 -11.72 9.52
CA VAL A 73 12.44 -11.21 8.95
C VAL A 73 13.48 -10.99 10.05
N LYS A 74 14.78 -10.98 9.70
CA LYS A 74 15.87 -10.80 10.67
C LYS A 74 15.90 -9.40 11.27
N ASP A 75 15.52 -8.38 10.51
CA ASP A 75 15.54 -6.98 10.93
C ASP A 75 14.19 -6.31 10.64
N PRO A 76 13.17 -6.55 11.49
CA PRO A 76 11.83 -6.01 11.27
C PRO A 76 11.75 -4.49 11.42
N ASP A 77 12.69 -3.90 12.17
CA ASP A 77 12.68 -2.49 12.49
C ASP A 77 13.04 -1.56 11.32
N ASN A 78 13.68 -2.08 10.29
CA ASN A 78 14.12 -1.33 9.12
C ASN A 78 13.32 -1.65 7.85
N LEU A 79 12.10 -2.18 8.01
CA LEU A 79 11.22 -2.47 6.89
C LEU A 79 10.47 -1.21 6.43
N VAL A 80 10.26 -1.13 5.12
CA VAL A 80 9.37 -0.13 4.49
C VAL A 80 8.34 -0.82 3.60
N ASP A 81 7.07 -0.39 3.69
CA ASP A 81 6.03 -0.76 2.72
C ASP A 81 5.77 0.41 1.76
N ILE A 82 5.53 0.10 0.50
CA ILE A 82 5.15 1.06 -0.55
C ILE A 82 3.86 0.55 -1.15
N VAL A 83 2.73 1.11 -0.74
CA VAL A 83 1.42 0.57 -1.02
C VAL A 83 0.40 1.67 -1.30
N GLY A 84 -0.64 1.39 -2.08
CA GLY A 84 -1.78 2.28 -2.25
C GLY A 84 -3.08 1.57 -1.89
N THR A 85 -4.13 2.35 -1.63
CA THR A 85 -5.48 1.83 -1.45
C THR A 85 -6.03 1.26 -2.75
N GLY A 86 -5.47 1.70 -3.87
CA GLY A 86 -6.01 1.45 -5.19
C GLY A 86 -7.39 2.11 -5.40
N GLY A 87 -8.00 1.83 -6.54
CA GLY A 87 -9.37 2.28 -6.80
C GLY A 87 -9.50 3.79 -7.11
N ASP A 88 -8.42 4.46 -7.43
CA ASP A 88 -8.36 5.87 -7.82
C ASP A 88 -8.99 6.13 -9.22
N GLY A 89 -9.10 5.09 -10.05
CA GLY A 89 -9.64 5.20 -11.42
C GLY A 89 -8.66 5.81 -12.43
N ALA A 90 -7.40 6.05 -12.04
CA ALA A 90 -6.40 6.66 -12.91
C ALA A 90 -5.86 5.70 -13.99
N HIS A 91 -5.96 4.38 -13.75
CA HIS A 91 -5.48 3.34 -14.68
C HIS A 91 -4.00 3.49 -15.06
N THR A 92 -3.18 3.93 -14.12
CA THR A 92 -1.74 4.09 -14.33
C THR A 92 -1.01 2.73 -14.36
N PHE A 93 0.21 2.72 -14.92
CA PHE A 93 1.11 1.60 -14.72
C PHE A 93 1.46 1.44 -13.23
N ASN A 94 2.06 0.30 -12.86
CA ASN A 94 2.32 -0.04 -11.46
C ASN A 94 3.52 0.75 -10.87
N ILE A 95 3.30 2.04 -10.55
CA ILE A 95 4.29 3.01 -10.07
C ILE A 95 4.94 2.53 -8.77
N SER A 96 4.15 2.19 -7.75
CA SER A 96 4.66 1.72 -6.44
C SER A 96 5.43 0.42 -6.57
N THR A 97 5.10 -0.45 -7.54
CA THR A 97 5.84 -1.70 -7.81
C THR A 97 7.20 -1.40 -8.45
N ALA A 98 7.29 -0.43 -9.37
CA ALA A 98 8.59 0.01 -9.88
C ALA A 98 9.44 0.67 -8.77
N SER A 99 8.81 1.54 -7.96
CA SER A 99 9.47 2.27 -6.86
C SER A 99 10.08 1.35 -5.81
N MET A 100 9.52 0.16 -5.56
CA MET A 100 10.07 -0.78 -4.59
C MET A 100 11.49 -1.25 -4.96
N PHE A 101 11.78 -1.43 -6.24
CA PHE A 101 13.11 -1.87 -6.71
C PHE A 101 14.15 -0.75 -6.59
N VAL A 102 13.74 0.50 -6.84
CA VAL A 102 14.61 1.67 -6.66
C VAL A 102 14.92 1.85 -5.17
N CYS A 103 13.92 1.79 -4.30
CA CYS A 103 14.09 1.88 -2.85
C CYS A 103 14.99 0.76 -2.31
N ALA A 104 14.80 -0.48 -2.77
CA ALA A 104 15.63 -1.61 -2.36
C ALA A 104 17.08 -1.48 -2.86
N ALA A 105 17.29 -0.98 -4.08
CA ALA A 105 18.62 -0.72 -4.61
C ALA A 105 19.34 0.42 -3.85
N ALA A 106 18.59 1.37 -3.29
CA ALA A 106 19.12 2.43 -2.40
C ALA A 106 19.44 1.95 -0.98
N GLY A 107 19.26 0.64 -0.68
CA GLY A 107 19.50 0.04 0.63
C GLY A 107 18.28 0.03 1.57
N GLY A 108 17.08 0.32 1.06
CA GLY A 108 15.82 0.07 1.77
C GLY A 108 15.52 -1.43 1.87
N ARG A 109 14.82 -1.84 2.92
CA ARG A 109 14.32 -3.23 3.06
C ARG A 109 12.83 -3.22 2.81
N VAL A 110 12.43 -3.53 1.57
CA VAL A 110 11.05 -3.37 1.13
C VAL A 110 10.25 -4.65 1.39
N ALA A 111 9.22 -4.53 2.22
CA ALA A 111 8.23 -5.57 2.48
C ALA A 111 6.89 -5.13 1.85
N LYS A 112 6.77 -5.30 0.52
CA LYS A 112 5.59 -4.83 -0.21
C LYS A 112 4.41 -5.77 -0.05
N HIS A 113 3.30 -5.23 0.47
CA HIS A 113 2.01 -5.90 0.49
C HIS A 113 1.19 -5.50 -0.74
N GLY A 114 0.57 -6.46 -1.41
CA GLY A 114 -0.18 -6.16 -2.62
C GLY A 114 -1.10 -7.27 -3.11
N ASN A 115 -1.90 -6.96 -4.13
CA ASN A 115 -2.91 -7.87 -4.67
C ASN A 115 -2.95 -7.80 -6.21
N ARG A 116 -3.80 -8.65 -6.80
CA ARG A 116 -4.24 -8.51 -8.19
C ARG A 116 -5.16 -7.31 -8.35
N ALA A 117 -5.34 -6.90 -9.59
CA ALA A 117 -6.30 -5.85 -9.93
C ALA A 117 -7.72 -6.23 -9.47
N VAL A 118 -8.44 -5.26 -8.89
CA VAL A 118 -9.86 -5.38 -8.55
C VAL A 118 -10.69 -4.45 -9.43
N SER A 119 -10.24 -3.22 -9.63
CA SER A 119 -10.89 -2.18 -10.43
C SER A 119 -9.98 -1.58 -11.50
N SER A 120 -8.67 -1.76 -11.40
CA SER A 120 -7.67 -1.35 -12.40
C SER A 120 -7.42 -2.45 -13.42
N GLN A 121 -6.65 -2.15 -14.48
CA GLN A 121 -6.26 -3.12 -15.51
C GLN A 121 -5.12 -4.04 -15.07
N SER A 122 -4.31 -3.61 -14.08
CA SER A 122 -3.12 -4.31 -13.62
C SER A 122 -2.88 -4.05 -12.14
N GLY A 123 -2.87 -5.10 -11.32
CA GLY A 123 -2.44 -5.05 -9.92
C GLY A 123 -0.95 -5.33 -9.78
N SER A 124 -0.39 -5.09 -8.58
CA SER A 124 1.03 -5.35 -8.30
C SER A 124 1.42 -6.81 -8.50
N ALA A 125 0.53 -7.75 -8.14
CA ALA A 125 0.74 -9.18 -8.35
C ALA A 125 0.81 -9.53 -9.85
N ASP A 126 -0.09 -8.96 -10.66
CA ASP A 126 -0.18 -9.25 -12.08
C ASP A 126 1.09 -8.80 -12.82
N VAL A 127 1.57 -7.58 -12.54
CA VAL A 127 2.78 -7.08 -13.18
C VAL A 127 4.04 -7.80 -12.70
N LEU A 128 4.12 -8.22 -11.43
CA LEU A 128 5.26 -8.99 -10.93
C LEU A 128 5.34 -10.36 -11.60
N GLU A 129 4.22 -11.05 -11.80
CA GLU A 129 4.18 -12.30 -12.58
C GLU A 129 4.61 -12.06 -14.03
N ALA A 130 4.12 -11.00 -14.68
CA ALA A 130 4.52 -10.64 -16.04
C ALA A 130 6.01 -10.27 -16.15
N LEU A 131 6.62 -9.75 -15.08
CA LEU A 131 8.06 -9.53 -14.97
C LEU A 131 8.86 -10.81 -14.71
N GLY A 132 8.18 -11.94 -14.46
CA GLY A 132 8.78 -13.26 -14.25
C GLY A 132 9.01 -13.63 -12.78
N ALA A 133 8.54 -12.84 -11.81
CA ALA A 133 8.64 -13.19 -10.40
C ALA A 133 7.62 -14.27 -10.01
N ASN A 134 8.02 -15.17 -9.11
CA ASN A 134 7.06 -16.06 -8.45
C ASN A 134 6.48 -15.34 -7.22
N ILE A 135 5.17 -15.06 -7.24
CA ILE A 135 4.45 -14.40 -6.16
C ILE A 135 3.80 -15.39 -5.17
N ASN A 136 3.80 -16.69 -5.49
CA ASN A 136 3.17 -17.75 -4.68
C ASN A 136 4.19 -18.36 -3.70
N LEU A 137 4.96 -17.52 -3.03
CA LEU A 137 5.94 -17.94 -2.05
C LEU A 137 5.29 -18.13 -0.67
N LYS A 138 5.81 -19.09 0.10
CA LYS A 138 5.45 -19.25 1.51
C LYS A 138 5.98 -18.08 2.35
N PRO A 139 5.39 -17.78 3.52
CA PRO A 139 5.83 -16.67 4.37
C PRO A 139 7.33 -16.69 4.69
N GLU A 140 7.92 -17.86 4.95
CA GLU A 140 9.34 -18.03 5.24
C GLU A 140 10.20 -17.69 4.01
N GLN A 141 9.73 -18.03 2.82
CA GLN A 141 10.41 -17.71 1.56
C GLN A 141 10.36 -16.21 1.26
N VAL A 142 9.22 -15.56 1.54
CA VAL A 142 9.10 -14.10 1.44
C VAL A 142 10.06 -13.41 2.41
N GLY A 143 10.14 -13.88 3.66
CA GLY A 143 11.10 -13.38 4.64
C GLY A 143 12.54 -13.48 4.12
N ARG A 144 12.92 -14.60 3.51
CA ARG A 144 14.22 -14.77 2.87
C ARG A 144 14.44 -13.79 1.72
N CYS A 145 13.43 -13.52 0.89
CA CYS A 145 13.55 -12.49 -0.17
C CYS A 145 13.91 -11.13 0.42
N ILE A 146 13.25 -10.73 1.51
CA ILE A 146 13.53 -9.46 2.19
C ILE A 146 14.96 -9.47 2.79
N ASP A 147 15.36 -10.57 3.42
CA ASP A 147 16.64 -10.67 4.10
C ASP A 147 17.84 -10.77 3.14
N GLU A 148 17.71 -11.50 2.03
CA GLU A 148 18.82 -11.81 1.12
C GLU A 148 18.86 -10.86 -0.11
N VAL A 149 17.69 -10.37 -0.56
CA VAL A 149 17.57 -9.50 -1.75
C VAL A 149 17.25 -8.05 -1.37
N GLY A 150 16.71 -7.81 -0.18
CA GLY A 150 16.25 -6.49 0.25
C GLY A 150 14.83 -6.13 -0.20
N VAL A 151 14.15 -7.05 -0.89
CA VAL A 151 12.77 -6.85 -1.32
C VAL A 151 11.98 -8.15 -1.30
N GLY A 152 10.77 -8.13 -0.77
CA GLY A 152 9.82 -9.25 -0.80
C GLY A 152 8.42 -8.77 -1.13
N PHE A 153 7.64 -9.63 -1.75
CA PHE A 153 6.25 -9.37 -2.10
C PHE A 153 5.33 -10.33 -1.34
N MET A 154 4.37 -9.76 -0.62
CA MET A 154 3.35 -10.48 0.15
C MET A 154 2.04 -10.42 -0.61
N PHE A 155 1.66 -11.53 -1.23
CA PHE A 155 0.41 -11.64 -1.97
C PHE A 155 -0.77 -11.71 -0.99
N ALA A 156 -1.62 -10.69 -0.94
CA ALA A 156 -2.65 -10.50 0.09
C ALA A 156 -3.54 -11.72 0.36
N PRO A 157 -4.05 -12.48 -0.64
CA PRO A 157 -4.85 -13.68 -0.40
C PRO A 157 -4.12 -14.76 0.40
N ALA A 158 -2.81 -14.89 0.27
CA ALA A 158 -2.02 -15.89 1.00
C ALA A 158 -1.85 -15.54 2.49
N HIS A 159 -1.96 -14.25 2.84
CA HIS A 159 -1.74 -13.77 4.20
C HIS A 159 -3.01 -13.45 4.98
N HIS A 160 -4.13 -13.20 4.30
CA HIS A 160 -5.39 -12.77 4.92
C HIS A 160 -6.53 -13.77 4.65
N ALA A 161 -6.33 -15.04 5.04
CA ALA A 161 -7.31 -16.10 4.83
C ALA A 161 -8.70 -15.80 5.45
N ALA A 162 -8.75 -15.05 6.55
CA ALA A 162 -9.98 -14.63 7.21
C ALA A 162 -10.88 -13.73 6.33
N MET A 163 -10.32 -13.08 5.30
CA MET A 163 -11.10 -12.30 4.34
C MET A 163 -12.13 -13.11 3.56
N LYS A 164 -12.03 -14.44 3.53
CA LYS A 164 -13.02 -15.33 2.89
C LYS A 164 -14.45 -15.09 3.35
N HIS A 165 -14.66 -14.60 4.56
CA HIS A 165 -16.00 -14.32 5.12
C HIS A 165 -16.56 -12.97 4.66
N ALA A 166 -15.73 -11.97 4.44
CA ALA A 166 -16.14 -10.64 3.98
C ALA A 166 -16.08 -10.47 2.44
N ALA A 167 -15.19 -11.21 1.75
CA ALA A 167 -14.95 -11.03 0.31
C ALA A 167 -16.19 -11.27 -0.58
N PRO A 168 -17.05 -12.30 -0.35
CA PRO A 168 -18.28 -12.47 -1.13
C PRO A 168 -19.23 -11.28 -0.98
N VAL A 169 -19.44 -10.81 0.26
CA VAL A 169 -20.31 -9.67 0.56
C VAL A 169 -19.80 -8.40 -0.14
N ARG A 170 -18.51 -8.13 -0.06
CA ARG A 170 -17.89 -6.96 -0.73
C ARG A 170 -18.07 -7.01 -2.25
N ARG A 171 -17.93 -8.21 -2.86
CA ARG A 171 -18.11 -8.39 -4.30
C ARG A 171 -19.54 -8.15 -4.72
N GLU A 172 -20.52 -8.65 -3.97
CA GLU A 172 -21.95 -8.46 -4.23
C GLU A 172 -22.39 -7.01 -4.08
N LEU A 173 -21.89 -6.31 -3.04
CA LEU A 173 -22.17 -4.89 -2.83
C LEU A 173 -21.64 -3.99 -3.94
N GLY A 174 -20.48 -4.28 -4.52
CA GLY A 174 -19.88 -3.51 -5.62
C GLY A 174 -19.51 -2.07 -5.26
N VAL A 175 -19.54 -1.69 -3.97
CA VAL A 175 -19.23 -0.33 -3.48
C VAL A 175 -18.02 -0.34 -2.56
N ARG A 176 -17.39 0.82 -2.38
CA ARG A 176 -16.30 0.99 -1.41
C ARG A 176 -16.84 0.95 0.02
N THR A 177 -16.15 0.21 0.88
CA THR A 177 -16.43 0.05 2.31
C THR A 177 -15.13 0.24 3.10
N ILE A 178 -15.18 0.11 4.44
CA ILE A 178 -14.00 0.15 5.30
C ILE A 178 -12.87 -0.77 4.80
N PHE A 179 -13.17 -1.92 4.21
CA PHE A 179 -12.18 -2.86 3.69
C PHE A 179 -11.32 -2.30 2.53
N ASN A 180 -11.77 -1.23 1.86
CA ASN A 180 -10.97 -0.60 0.79
C ASN A 180 -9.83 0.27 1.34
N ILE A 181 -9.92 0.67 2.60
CA ILE A 181 -8.91 1.50 3.27
C ILE A 181 -8.07 0.71 4.30
N LEU A 182 -8.43 -0.54 4.59
CA LEU A 182 -7.72 -1.39 5.56
C LEU A 182 -6.50 -2.10 4.98
N GLY A 183 -6.52 -2.46 3.68
CA GLY A 183 -5.44 -3.24 3.06
C GLY A 183 -4.04 -2.70 3.33
N PRO A 184 -3.77 -1.41 3.05
CA PRO A 184 -2.47 -0.79 3.30
C PRO A 184 -2.03 -0.76 4.78
N LEU A 185 -2.98 -0.87 5.71
CA LEU A 185 -2.72 -0.86 7.16
C LEU A 185 -2.32 -2.22 7.73
N THR A 186 -2.35 -3.29 6.92
CA THR A 186 -2.34 -4.66 7.42
C THR A 186 -1.15 -5.49 6.92
N ASN A 187 0.00 -4.83 6.71
CA ASN A 187 1.22 -5.47 6.23
C ASN A 187 1.62 -6.68 7.08
N PRO A 188 1.74 -7.90 6.49
CA PRO A 188 2.03 -9.13 7.24
C PRO A 188 3.42 -9.19 7.87
N ALA A 189 4.39 -8.43 7.35
CA ALA A 189 5.72 -8.30 7.94
C ALA A 189 5.79 -7.23 9.04
N GLY A 190 4.70 -6.47 9.25
CA GLY A 190 4.65 -5.44 10.28
C GLY A 190 5.56 -4.25 10.02
N ALA A 191 5.79 -3.89 8.76
CA ALA A 191 6.67 -2.78 8.39
C ALA A 191 6.38 -1.51 9.21
N PRO A 192 7.36 -0.99 9.97
CA PRO A 192 7.17 0.18 10.83
C PRO A 192 7.24 1.50 10.07
N THR A 193 7.65 1.47 8.81
CA THR A 193 7.70 2.65 7.95
C THR A 193 6.94 2.41 6.65
N GLN A 194 6.28 3.46 6.12
CA GLN A 194 5.36 3.26 4.99
C GLN A 194 5.16 4.52 4.16
N VAL A 195 5.08 4.34 2.82
CA VAL A 195 4.47 5.31 1.90
C VAL A 195 3.15 4.72 1.43
N MET A 196 2.05 5.44 1.69
CA MET A 196 0.69 4.98 1.41
C MET A 196 -0.05 5.97 0.50
N GLY A 197 -0.34 5.56 -0.72
CA GLY A 197 -1.27 6.28 -1.57
C GLY A 197 -2.73 6.08 -1.16
N VAL A 198 -3.55 7.13 -1.27
CA VAL A 198 -4.97 7.07 -0.93
C VAL A 198 -5.83 7.62 -2.07
N PHE A 199 -7.01 7.03 -2.29
CA PHE A 199 -7.91 7.38 -3.40
C PHE A 199 -8.78 8.63 -3.15
N HIS A 200 -8.65 9.29 -1.98
CA HIS A 200 -9.45 10.46 -1.62
C HIS A 200 -8.66 11.39 -0.70
N PRO A 201 -8.75 12.72 -0.86
CA PRO A 201 -7.95 13.67 -0.07
C PRO A 201 -8.24 13.59 1.44
N ASP A 202 -9.50 13.37 1.86
CA ASP A 202 -9.84 13.22 3.28
C ASP A 202 -9.07 12.07 3.96
N LEU A 203 -8.67 11.05 3.19
CA LEU A 203 -7.94 9.90 3.72
C LEU A 203 -6.48 10.24 4.06
N VAL A 204 -5.91 11.30 3.52
CA VAL A 204 -4.52 11.69 3.83
C VAL A 204 -4.38 11.91 5.34
N GLY A 205 -5.17 12.82 5.91
CA GLY A 205 -5.14 13.11 7.34
C GLY A 205 -5.67 11.98 8.22
N ILE A 206 -6.64 11.20 7.75
CA ILE A 206 -7.21 10.07 8.50
C ILE A 206 -6.18 8.94 8.59
N GLN A 207 -5.63 8.49 7.46
CA GLN A 207 -4.76 7.31 7.42
C GLN A 207 -3.41 7.54 8.11
N ILE A 208 -2.85 8.76 8.04
CA ILE A 208 -1.60 9.05 8.76
C ILE A 208 -1.79 8.97 10.28
N ARG A 209 -2.97 9.39 10.80
CA ARG A 209 -3.31 9.28 12.23
C ARG A 209 -3.59 7.84 12.64
N VAL A 210 -4.19 7.04 11.76
CA VAL A 210 -4.37 5.61 11.98
C VAL A 210 -3.01 4.91 12.03
N LEU A 211 -2.10 5.20 11.09
CA LEU A 211 -0.72 4.66 11.10
C LEU A 211 0.02 5.03 12.38
N GLN A 212 -0.11 6.28 12.85
CA GLN A 212 0.47 6.71 14.13
C GLN A 212 -0.08 5.87 15.30
N ARG A 213 -1.40 5.68 15.39
CA ARG A 213 -2.03 4.85 16.44
C ARG A 213 -1.65 3.38 16.35
N LEU A 214 -1.37 2.88 15.16
CA LEU A 214 -0.88 1.52 14.91
C LEU A 214 0.62 1.34 15.17
N GLY A 215 1.32 2.41 15.63
CA GLY A 215 2.71 2.35 16.01
C GLY A 215 3.70 2.53 14.86
N ALA A 216 3.29 3.10 13.73
CA ALA A 216 4.24 3.45 12.67
C ALA A 216 5.25 4.48 13.18
N ARG A 217 6.53 4.30 12.81
CA ARG A 217 7.62 5.22 13.23
C ARG A 217 7.78 6.39 12.28
N ARG A 218 7.69 6.12 10.98
CA ARG A 218 7.71 7.14 9.91
C ARG A 218 6.73 6.70 8.82
N ALA A 219 5.94 7.62 8.33
CA ALA A 219 5.03 7.34 7.23
C ALA A 219 4.74 8.59 6.41
N MET A 220 4.38 8.38 5.15
CA MET A 220 3.76 9.39 4.30
C MET A 220 2.47 8.81 3.73
N THR A 221 1.35 9.52 3.90
CA THR A 221 0.11 9.29 3.16
C THR A 221 0.03 10.34 2.06
N VAL A 222 -0.29 9.92 0.83
CA VAL A 222 -0.17 10.80 -0.33
C VAL A 222 -1.41 10.73 -1.21
N TYR A 223 -1.78 11.87 -1.80
CA TYR A 223 -2.87 11.99 -2.76
C TYR A 223 -2.57 13.06 -3.79
N GLY A 224 -2.38 12.68 -5.04
CA GLY A 224 -2.30 13.61 -6.19
C GLY A 224 -3.65 14.27 -6.43
N LEU A 225 -3.67 15.62 -6.50
CA LEU A 225 -4.95 16.37 -6.55
C LEU A 225 -5.78 16.09 -7.82
N GLU A 226 -5.18 15.52 -8.84
CA GLU A 226 -5.89 15.01 -10.03
C GLU A 226 -6.62 13.68 -9.83
N GLY A 227 -6.55 13.09 -8.61
CA GLY A 227 -7.23 11.85 -8.27
C GLY A 227 -6.33 10.63 -8.20
N LEU A 228 -5.00 10.81 -8.08
CA LEU A 228 -4.02 9.73 -8.09
C LEU A 228 -3.63 9.30 -6.68
N ASP A 229 -3.57 7.99 -6.41
CA ASP A 229 -3.09 7.43 -5.14
C ASP A 229 -1.54 7.26 -5.10
N GLU A 230 -0.81 8.19 -5.69
CA GLU A 230 0.65 8.28 -5.73
C GLU A 230 1.09 9.76 -5.62
N ILE A 231 2.39 10.01 -5.43
CA ILE A 231 2.95 11.36 -5.53
C ILE A 231 3.04 11.72 -7.02
N SER A 232 2.32 12.76 -7.41
CA SER A 232 2.07 13.13 -8.80
C SER A 232 3.25 13.86 -9.45
N VAL A 233 3.44 13.62 -10.75
CA VAL A 233 4.25 14.47 -11.65
C VAL A 233 3.39 15.34 -12.55
N SER A 234 2.07 15.35 -12.34
CA SER A 234 1.12 16.11 -13.16
C SER A 234 0.56 17.35 -12.47
N GLY A 235 0.80 17.49 -11.17
CA GLY A 235 0.29 18.59 -10.37
C GLY A 235 0.67 18.46 -8.90
N GLN A 236 -0.08 19.14 -8.05
CA GLN A 236 0.16 19.13 -6.60
C GLN A 236 -0.25 17.79 -5.99
N THR A 237 0.50 17.37 -4.99
CA THR A 237 0.20 16.23 -4.13
C THR A 237 0.01 16.70 -2.69
N MET A 238 -1.09 16.27 -2.05
CA MET A 238 -1.29 16.41 -0.62
C MET A 238 -0.54 15.30 0.10
N ILE A 239 0.24 15.67 1.11
CA ILE A 239 1.03 14.75 1.93
C ILE A 239 0.66 14.91 3.39
N GLY A 240 0.40 13.78 4.07
CA GLY A 240 0.41 13.67 5.52
C GLY A 240 1.68 12.92 5.93
N GLU A 241 2.59 13.56 6.61
CA GLU A 241 3.85 12.99 7.05
C GLU A 241 3.86 12.75 8.56
N LEU A 242 4.19 11.53 8.97
CA LEU A 242 4.51 11.16 10.35
C LEU A 242 6.03 11.03 10.50
N LYS A 243 6.60 11.89 11.33
CA LYS A 243 8.03 11.88 11.68
C LYS A 243 8.19 12.27 13.14
N ASP A 244 9.02 11.52 13.87
CA ASP A 244 9.34 11.79 15.28
C ASP A 244 8.08 11.97 16.16
N GLY A 245 7.06 11.14 15.90
CA GLY A 245 5.78 11.16 16.60
C GLY A 245 4.86 12.34 16.26
N ARG A 246 5.25 13.22 15.35
CA ARG A 246 4.47 14.39 14.92
C ARG A 246 3.93 14.21 13.52
N ILE A 247 2.75 14.76 13.27
CA ILE A 247 2.10 14.74 11.95
C ILE A 247 2.15 16.16 11.39
N HIS A 248 2.59 16.26 10.13
CA HIS A 248 2.56 17.47 9.32
C HIS A 248 1.78 17.19 8.03
N GLU A 249 0.92 18.12 7.63
CA GLU A 249 0.18 18.05 6.38
C GLU A 249 0.61 19.24 5.50
N TYR A 250 1.00 18.95 4.26
CA TYR A 250 1.51 19.95 3.33
C TYR A 250 1.29 19.55 1.87
N LEU A 251 1.48 20.48 0.95
CA LEU A 251 1.45 20.26 -0.49
C LEU A 251 2.86 20.26 -1.07
N VAL A 252 3.08 19.39 -2.05
CA VAL A 252 4.29 19.43 -2.88
C VAL A 252 3.90 19.49 -4.36
N HIS A 253 4.82 20.02 -5.17
CA HIS A 253 4.68 20.10 -6.62
C HIS A 253 5.93 19.50 -7.26
N PRO A 254 5.86 18.80 -8.41
CA PRO A 254 7.02 18.17 -9.05
C PRO A 254 8.18 19.14 -9.32
N GLU A 255 7.89 20.39 -9.64
CA GLU A 255 8.90 21.43 -9.87
C GLU A 255 9.80 21.69 -8.64
N LYS A 256 9.32 21.45 -7.42
CA LYS A 256 10.14 21.51 -6.20
C LYS A 256 11.32 20.53 -6.26
N PHE A 257 11.19 19.48 -6.99
CA PHE A 257 12.20 18.42 -7.20
C PHE A 257 12.92 18.55 -8.54
N GLY A 258 12.77 19.69 -9.24
CA GLY A 258 13.36 19.91 -10.54
C GLY A 258 12.75 19.07 -11.68
N LEU A 259 11.53 18.55 -11.48
CA LEU A 259 10.84 17.73 -12.47
C LEU A 259 9.83 18.57 -13.27
N PRO A 260 9.71 18.34 -14.59
CA PRO A 260 8.69 18.99 -15.39
C PRO A 260 7.29 18.45 -15.03
N VAL A 261 6.27 19.25 -15.30
CA VAL A 261 4.86 18.82 -15.21
C VAL A 261 4.51 18.00 -16.44
N HIS A 262 3.95 16.82 -16.23
CA HIS A 262 3.57 15.89 -17.28
C HIS A 262 2.04 15.77 -17.41
N ASP A 263 1.55 15.40 -18.60
CA ASP A 263 0.16 15.04 -18.81
C ASP A 263 -0.14 13.71 -18.07
N PRO A 264 -1.14 13.63 -17.18
CA PRO A 264 -1.45 12.42 -16.42
C PRO A 264 -1.83 11.24 -17.32
N ARG A 265 -2.34 11.51 -18.53
CA ARG A 265 -2.65 10.45 -19.52
C ARG A 265 -1.41 9.67 -19.97
N ALA A 266 -0.23 10.28 -19.92
CA ALA A 266 1.03 9.64 -20.30
C ALA A 266 1.49 8.54 -19.31
N LEU A 267 0.83 8.41 -18.16
CA LEU A 267 1.10 7.39 -17.13
C LEU A 267 0.17 6.17 -17.25
N ARG A 268 -0.82 6.21 -18.12
CA ARG A 268 -1.82 5.12 -18.27
C ARG A 268 -1.22 3.90 -18.93
N ALA A 269 -1.67 2.73 -18.47
CA ALA A 269 -1.41 1.44 -19.09
C ALA A 269 -2.71 0.65 -19.18
N ALA A 270 -3.09 0.21 -20.39
CA ALA A 270 -4.35 -0.47 -20.64
C ALA A 270 -4.26 -1.98 -20.39
N THR A 271 -3.06 -2.54 -20.34
CA THR A 271 -2.83 -3.97 -20.12
C THR A 271 -1.68 -4.21 -19.14
N VAL A 272 -1.61 -5.45 -18.63
CA VAL A 272 -0.49 -5.89 -17.77
C VAL A 272 0.85 -5.81 -18.55
N GLU A 273 0.87 -6.16 -19.82
CA GLU A 273 2.04 -6.14 -20.70
C GLU A 273 2.53 -4.71 -20.93
N GLU A 274 1.61 -3.76 -21.13
CA GLU A 274 1.95 -2.34 -21.22
C GLU A 274 2.54 -1.85 -19.91
N SER A 275 1.89 -2.14 -18.77
CA SER A 275 2.40 -1.78 -17.44
C SER A 275 3.80 -2.36 -17.19
N ARG A 276 4.01 -3.66 -17.52
CA ARG A 276 5.33 -4.29 -17.45
C ARG A 276 6.37 -3.54 -18.28
N SER A 277 6.02 -3.19 -19.52
CA SER A 277 6.93 -2.51 -20.43
C SER A 277 7.33 -1.13 -19.92
N VAL A 278 6.36 -0.38 -19.34
CA VAL A 278 6.58 0.94 -18.76
C VAL A 278 7.44 0.84 -17.50
N VAL A 279 7.18 -0.14 -16.62
CA VAL A 279 8.00 -0.42 -15.43
C VAL A 279 9.44 -0.67 -15.81
N VAL A 280 9.70 -1.55 -16.79
CA VAL A 280 11.05 -1.86 -17.26
C VAL A 280 11.73 -0.61 -17.81
N ALA A 281 11.06 0.15 -18.68
CA ALA A 281 11.60 1.37 -19.27
C ALA A 281 11.98 2.43 -18.21
N ALA A 282 11.16 2.59 -17.18
CA ALA A 282 11.44 3.51 -16.08
C ALA A 282 12.68 3.07 -15.28
N LEU A 283 12.80 1.77 -14.97
CA LEU A 283 13.96 1.23 -14.25
C LEU A 283 15.24 1.22 -15.09
N GLU A 284 15.13 1.23 -16.43
CA GLU A 284 16.24 1.37 -17.39
C GLU A 284 16.58 2.82 -17.72
N ASN A 285 16.10 3.78 -16.92
CA ASN A 285 16.37 5.21 -17.06
C ASN A 285 15.86 5.84 -18.38
N LYS A 286 14.84 5.29 -19.02
CA LYS A 286 14.23 5.92 -20.19
C LYS A 286 13.56 7.23 -19.77
N ALA A 287 14.06 8.35 -20.28
CA ALA A 287 13.53 9.68 -19.95
C ALA A 287 12.03 9.80 -20.27
N GLY A 288 11.27 10.45 -19.38
CA GLY A 288 9.86 10.68 -19.54
C GLY A 288 9.06 10.54 -18.24
N PRO A 289 7.73 10.70 -18.32
CA PRO A 289 6.85 10.77 -17.14
C PRO A 289 6.93 9.53 -16.26
N ALA A 290 7.11 8.34 -16.83
CA ALA A 290 7.20 7.09 -16.07
C ALA A 290 8.43 7.04 -15.17
N ARG A 291 9.62 7.44 -15.71
CA ARG A 291 10.83 7.53 -14.91
C ARG A 291 10.70 8.57 -13.80
N ASP A 292 10.13 9.72 -14.13
CA ASP A 292 10.04 10.86 -13.23
C ASP A 292 9.10 10.55 -12.05
N ILE A 293 7.93 9.94 -12.30
CA ILE A 293 7.03 9.55 -11.21
C ILE A 293 7.58 8.42 -10.35
N VAL A 294 8.30 7.46 -10.95
CA VAL A 294 8.99 6.40 -10.19
C VAL A 294 10.10 6.99 -9.32
N GLY A 295 10.90 7.91 -9.85
CA GLY A 295 11.94 8.62 -9.08
C GLY A 295 11.36 9.38 -7.89
N LEU A 296 10.25 10.07 -8.09
CA LEU A 296 9.57 10.85 -7.05
C LEU A 296 9.00 9.95 -5.94
N ASN A 297 8.24 8.91 -6.28
CA ASN A 297 7.65 7.99 -5.31
C ASN A 297 8.70 7.10 -4.62
N ALA A 298 9.71 6.64 -5.34
CA ALA A 298 10.85 5.95 -4.75
C ALA A 298 11.66 6.84 -3.81
N GLY A 299 11.82 8.13 -4.15
CA GLY A 299 12.48 9.11 -3.29
C GLY A 299 11.78 9.27 -1.95
N ALA A 300 10.45 9.35 -1.94
CA ALA A 300 9.66 9.34 -0.70
C ALA A 300 9.90 8.06 0.13
N ALA A 301 9.92 6.90 -0.53
CA ALA A 301 10.16 5.63 0.14
C ALA A 301 11.59 5.53 0.71
N ILE A 302 12.60 6.00 0.00
CA ILE A 302 14.00 6.08 0.45
C ILE A 302 14.11 6.98 1.69
N TYR A 303 13.44 8.13 1.67
CA TYR A 303 13.39 9.05 2.79
C TYR A 303 12.69 8.44 4.02
N VAL A 304 11.50 7.87 3.83
CA VAL A 304 10.73 7.22 4.92
C VAL A 304 11.47 6.02 5.49
N ALA A 305 12.20 5.26 4.67
CA ALA A 305 13.07 4.17 5.10
C ALA A 305 14.35 4.64 5.84
N GLY A 306 14.54 5.96 6.01
CA GLY A 306 15.72 6.52 6.68
C GLY A 306 17.02 6.39 5.88
N LYS A 307 16.95 6.26 4.57
CA LYS A 307 18.12 6.15 3.67
C LYS A 307 18.49 7.50 3.03
N ALA A 308 17.78 8.56 3.38
CA ALA A 308 18.06 9.96 3.06
C ALA A 308 17.60 10.87 4.22
N GLY A 309 18.20 12.04 4.38
CA GLY A 309 17.89 12.98 5.45
C GLY A 309 16.62 13.81 5.20
N SER A 310 16.29 14.03 3.93
CA SER A 310 15.10 14.76 3.48
C SER A 310 14.43 14.05 2.30
N PHE A 311 13.23 14.49 1.96
CA PHE A 311 12.50 13.96 0.81
C PHE A 311 13.22 14.34 -0.50
N GLU A 312 13.75 15.55 -0.59
CA GLU A 312 14.55 16.04 -1.71
C GLU A 312 15.79 15.16 -1.95
N GLU A 313 16.59 14.91 -0.91
CA GLU A 313 17.74 13.99 -0.98
C GLU A 313 17.32 12.56 -1.39
N GLY A 314 16.15 12.13 -0.92
CA GLY A 314 15.58 10.83 -1.32
C GLY A 314 15.30 10.75 -2.82
N VAL A 315 14.76 11.83 -3.40
CA VAL A 315 14.48 11.93 -4.84
C VAL A 315 15.78 11.97 -5.65
N GLU A 316 16.77 12.78 -5.25
CA GLU A 316 18.09 12.80 -5.88
C GLU A 316 18.71 11.40 -5.91
N LYS A 317 18.72 10.72 -4.76
CA LYS A 317 19.22 9.35 -4.64
C LYS A 317 18.45 8.35 -5.51
N ALA A 318 17.13 8.49 -5.62
CA ALA A 318 16.33 7.64 -6.50
C ALA A 318 16.75 7.76 -7.96
N PHE A 319 16.99 8.99 -8.45
CA PHE A 319 17.46 9.21 -9.81
C PHE A 319 18.88 8.70 -10.03
N GLU A 320 19.78 8.82 -9.05
CA GLU A 320 21.12 8.22 -9.13
C GLU A 320 21.07 6.69 -9.27
N ILE A 321 20.21 6.03 -8.47
CA ILE A 321 19.97 4.58 -8.49
C ILE A 321 19.40 4.14 -9.85
N ILE A 322 18.43 4.87 -10.38
CA ILE A 322 17.84 4.58 -11.69
C ILE A 322 18.93 4.75 -12.78
N LYS A 323 19.66 5.85 -12.77
CA LYS A 323 20.72 6.18 -13.74
C LYS A 323 21.85 5.15 -13.74
N SER A 324 22.21 4.60 -12.59
CA SER A 324 23.27 3.59 -12.47
C SER A 324 22.87 2.20 -12.99
N GLY A 325 21.58 1.96 -13.26
CA GLY A 325 21.05 0.64 -13.60
C GLY A 325 20.85 -0.29 -12.40
N ALA A 326 21.14 0.16 -11.17
CA ALA A 326 21.02 -0.66 -9.97
C ALA A 326 19.57 -1.07 -9.67
N ALA A 327 18.58 -0.22 -10.01
CA ALA A 327 17.16 -0.53 -9.86
C ALA A 327 16.74 -1.70 -10.78
N ARG A 328 17.20 -1.70 -12.03
CA ARG A 328 16.95 -2.80 -12.99
C ARG A 328 17.62 -4.09 -12.53
N ALA A 329 18.87 -4.02 -12.11
CA ALA A 329 19.58 -5.17 -11.55
C ALA A 329 18.90 -5.75 -10.32
N LYS A 330 18.29 -4.91 -9.47
CA LYS A 330 17.51 -5.33 -8.29
C LYS A 330 16.26 -6.11 -8.69
N LEU A 331 15.53 -5.66 -9.70
CA LEU A 331 14.42 -6.42 -10.28
C LEU A 331 14.87 -7.79 -10.76
N ASP A 332 15.94 -7.86 -11.56
CA ASP A 332 16.44 -9.13 -12.12
C ASP A 332 16.90 -10.08 -11.00
N GLN A 333 17.54 -9.56 -9.95
CA GLN A 333 17.93 -10.32 -8.76
C GLN A 333 16.70 -10.90 -8.05
N PHE A 334 15.66 -10.08 -7.84
CA PHE A 334 14.42 -10.50 -7.19
C PHE A 334 13.72 -11.60 -8.01
N VAL A 335 13.53 -11.41 -9.31
CA VAL A 335 12.93 -12.42 -10.19
C VAL A 335 13.67 -13.74 -10.10
N LYS A 336 14.99 -13.71 -10.29
CA LYS A 336 15.83 -14.93 -10.21
C LYS A 336 15.70 -15.62 -8.86
N PHE A 337 15.73 -14.86 -7.77
CA PHE A 337 15.67 -15.42 -6.42
C PHE A 337 14.31 -16.05 -6.10
N THR A 338 13.19 -15.38 -6.48
CA THR A 338 11.84 -15.95 -6.31
C THR A 338 11.64 -17.24 -7.10
N GLN A 339 12.21 -17.36 -8.30
CA GLN A 339 12.17 -18.58 -9.10
C GLN A 339 13.03 -19.72 -8.50
N GLN A 340 14.16 -19.39 -7.88
CA GLN A 340 14.98 -20.37 -7.17
C GLN A 340 14.26 -20.93 -5.95
N LEU A 341 13.60 -20.07 -5.16
CA LEU A 341 12.86 -20.48 -3.97
C LEU A 341 11.63 -21.35 -4.28
N ALA A 342 11.06 -21.19 -5.48
CA ALA A 342 9.91 -22.01 -5.90
C ALA A 342 10.29 -23.43 -6.29
N ARG A 343 11.57 -23.71 -6.61
CA ARG A 343 12.06 -25.03 -7.05
C ARG A 343 12.60 -25.88 -5.90
N GLY A 344 12.83 -25.30 -4.75
CA GLY A 344 13.34 -25.95 -3.53
C GLY A 344 12.33 -25.91 -2.40
#